data_98004c46c5edf0818c8ab0a0b89c2b7c
#
_entry.id   98004c46c5edf0818c8ab0a0b89c2b7c
#
_cell.length_a   1.000
_cell.length_b   1.000
_cell.length_c   1.000
_cell.angle_alpha   90.00
_cell.angle_beta   90.00
_cell.angle_gamma   90.00
#
_symmetry.space_group_name_H-M   'P 1'
#
loop_
_entity.id
_entity.type
_entity.pdbx_description
1 polymer ?
#
loop_
_entity_poly.entity_id
_entity_poly.type
_entity_poly.pdbx_seq_one_letter_code
_entity_poly.pdbx_strand_id
1 'polypeptide(L)'
;IPALGKSMKKKISDLIKKKNKQKIVSLTAYSKNVASILDNHCDIILVGDSLGSVLYNYKSTREVTLNTMIEHSKSVRMGIKKSLMIVDMPHNTYRTPKEALKNAKQIMKKTKCDGVKLEGGKKIYETVKTLVKNKIPVMGHLGLLPQSDKTFKFKGKKKLERDHILRDSQLLEKAGVFSIVLECVETSLAKLVSQNITVPTIGIGASKYCDGQILVFDDLIGLNPMNYKFVKKYANIRNDISEAVSNY
;
A
#
# COMPACT_ATOMS: atom_id res chain seq x y z
N ILE A 1 -34.98 12.46 -6.94
CA ILE A 1 -33.61 11.86 -6.86
C ILE A 1 -32.66 13.02 -6.64
N PRO A 2 -32.00 13.15 -5.47
CA PRO A 2 -31.05 14.22 -5.27
C PRO A 2 -29.88 14.05 -6.24
N ALA A 3 -29.48 15.14 -6.92
CA ALA A 3 -28.32 15.18 -7.80
C ALA A 3 -27.08 14.74 -7.02
N LEU A 4 -26.48 13.63 -7.40
CA LEU A 4 -25.17 13.18 -6.91
C LEU A 4 -24.14 14.27 -7.25
N GLY A 5 -23.83 15.11 -6.28
CA GLY A 5 -22.75 16.10 -6.39
C GLY A 5 -21.50 15.39 -6.91
N LYS A 6 -20.86 15.96 -7.93
CA LYS A 6 -19.58 15.47 -8.46
C LYS A 6 -18.60 15.36 -7.29
N SER A 7 -18.40 14.16 -6.76
CA SER A 7 -17.41 13.91 -5.72
C SER A 7 -16.03 14.22 -6.30
N MET A 8 -15.38 15.25 -5.75
CA MET A 8 -14.06 15.67 -6.20
C MET A 8 -13.01 14.59 -5.95
N LYS A 9 -11.99 14.54 -6.82
CA LYS A 9 -10.83 13.66 -6.64
C LYS A 9 -10.13 14.00 -5.31
N LYS A 10 -9.87 12.98 -4.48
CA LYS A 10 -9.15 13.11 -3.22
C LYS A 10 -7.71 13.59 -3.45
N LYS A 11 -7.19 14.33 -2.48
CA LYS A 11 -5.80 14.83 -2.47
C LYS A 11 -5.04 14.20 -1.30
N ILE A 12 -3.73 14.15 -1.39
CA ILE A 12 -2.86 13.69 -0.30
C ILE A 12 -3.07 14.53 0.96
N SER A 13 -3.28 15.84 0.81
CA SER A 13 -3.59 16.72 1.94
C SER A 13 -4.88 16.34 2.68
N ASP A 14 -5.88 15.81 1.96
CA ASP A 14 -7.13 15.36 2.58
C ASP A 14 -6.90 14.07 3.38
N LEU A 15 -6.02 13.20 2.91
CA LEU A 15 -5.61 12.00 3.63
C LEU A 15 -4.91 12.35 4.96
N ILE A 16 -3.95 13.28 4.92
CA ILE A 16 -3.21 13.73 6.11
C ILE A 16 -4.17 14.31 7.16
N LYS A 17 -5.19 15.06 6.74
CA LYS A 17 -6.22 15.64 7.64
C LYS A 17 -7.08 14.59 8.34
N LYS A 18 -7.13 13.36 7.85
CA LYS A 18 -7.88 12.25 8.48
C LYS A 18 -7.18 11.69 9.72
N LYS A 19 -5.87 11.92 9.87
CA LYS A 19 -5.12 11.43 11.03
C LYS A 19 -5.81 11.78 12.35
N ASN A 20 -5.98 10.77 13.20
CA ASN A 20 -6.67 10.86 14.51
C ASN A 20 -8.17 11.29 14.43
N LYS A 21 -8.76 11.43 13.24
CA LYS A 21 -10.14 11.89 13.07
C LYS A 21 -11.04 10.87 12.39
N GLN A 22 -10.56 10.27 11.31
CA GLN A 22 -11.33 9.31 10.51
C GLN A 22 -10.42 8.19 10.03
N LYS A 23 -10.93 6.97 10.01
CA LYS A 23 -10.18 5.83 9.48
C LYS A 23 -10.02 5.95 7.96
N ILE A 24 -8.80 5.62 7.51
CA ILE A 24 -8.43 5.57 6.10
C ILE A 24 -8.66 4.16 5.60
N VAL A 25 -9.45 4.03 4.54
CA VAL A 25 -9.75 2.74 3.91
C VAL A 25 -8.86 2.56 2.69
N SER A 26 -8.11 1.48 2.66
CA SER A 26 -7.21 1.17 1.56
C SER A 26 -7.33 -0.29 1.14
N LEU A 27 -7.31 -0.56 -0.16
CA LEU A 27 -7.29 -1.90 -0.73
C LEU A 27 -6.37 -1.94 -1.94
N THR A 28 -5.86 -3.13 -2.28
CA THR A 28 -5.15 -3.32 -3.54
C THR A 28 -6.12 -3.45 -4.70
N ALA A 29 -5.68 -3.07 -5.90
CA ALA A 29 -6.33 -3.41 -7.15
C ALA A 29 -5.28 -3.64 -8.24
N TYR A 30 -5.60 -4.51 -9.20
CA TYR A 30 -4.69 -4.88 -10.28
C TYR A 30 -5.33 -4.72 -11.67
N SER A 31 -6.61 -4.31 -11.73
CA SER A 31 -7.37 -4.13 -12.96
C SER A 31 -8.39 -3.01 -12.86
N LYS A 32 -8.82 -2.51 -14.02
CA LYS A 32 -9.87 -1.47 -14.15
C LYS A 32 -11.16 -1.86 -13.45
N ASN A 33 -11.64 -3.09 -13.64
CA ASN A 33 -12.95 -3.50 -13.13
C ASN A 33 -12.97 -3.47 -11.60
N VAL A 34 -11.97 -4.06 -10.94
CA VAL A 34 -11.84 -4.01 -9.48
C VAL A 34 -11.69 -2.57 -9.01
N ALA A 35 -10.79 -1.80 -9.62
CA ALA A 35 -10.55 -0.41 -9.24
C ALA A 35 -11.82 0.45 -9.33
N SER A 36 -12.67 0.26 -10.34
CA SER A 36 -13.90 1.03 -10.49
C SER A 36 -14.92 0.76 -9.38
N ILE A 37 -14.95 -0.47 -8.86
CA ILE A 37 -15.80 -0.83 -7.70
C ILE A 37 -15.22 -0.17 -6.45
N LEU A 38 -13.91 -0.30 -6.22
CA LEU A 38 -13.26 0.19 -5.01
C LEU A 38 -13.22 1.71 -4.91
N ASP A 39 -13.26 2.43 -6.03
CA ASP A 39 -13.14 3.89 -6.10
C ASP A 39 -14.20 4.66 -5.29
N ASN A 40 -15.36 4.03 -5.05
CA ASN A 40 -16.42 4.61 -4.22
C ASN A 40 -16.26 4.33 -2.72
N HIS A 41 -15.39 3.41 -2.35
CA HIS A 41 -15.26 2.90 -0.98
C HIS A 41 -13.91 3.19 -0.35
N CYS A 42 -12.87 3.40 -1.15
CA CYS A 42 -11.50 3.57 -0.68
C CYS A 42 -11.04 5.03 -0.68
N ASP A 43 -10.12 5.34 0.22
CA ASP A 43 -9.32 6.55 0.18
C ASP A 43 -8.10 6.36 -0.70
N ILE A 44 -7.48 5.18 -0.59
CA ILE A 44 -6.32 4.77 -1.36
C ILE A 44 -6.61 3.46 -2.07
N ILE A 45 -6.25 3.38 -3.33
CA ILE A 45 -6.15 2.15 -4.10
C ILE A 45 -4.67 1.95 -4.40
N LEU A 46 -4.12 0.84 -3.89
CA LEU A 46 -2.71 0.48 -4.07
C LEU A 46 -2.58 -0.53 -5.21
N VAL A 47 -1.76 -0.21 -6.20
CA VAL A 47 -1.24 -1.23 -7.11
C VAL A 47 -0.02 -1.83 -6.45
N GLY A 48 -0.22 -2.93 -5.74
CA GLY A 48 0.80 -3.58 -4.93
C GLY A 48 1.58 -4.63 -5.72
N ASP A 49 2.86 -4.80 -5.40
CA ASP A 49 3.69 -5.88 -5.95
C ASP A 49 3.24 -7.28 -5.45
N SER A 50 2.32 -7.33 -4.48
CA SER A 50 1.54 -8.53 -4.14
C SER A 50 0.82 -9.17 -5.34
N LEU A 51 0.60 -8.42 -6.44
CA LEU A 51 0.11 -8.98 -7.70
C LEU A 51 0.95 -10.17 -8.20
N GLY A 52 2.23 -10.21 -7.86
CA GLY A 52 3.12 -11.30 -8.21
C GLY A 52 2.63 -12.65 -7.65
N SER A 53 2.28 -12.70 -6.38
CA SER A 53 1.74 -13.92 -5.76
C SER A 53 0.27 -14.15 -6.10
N VAL A 54 -0.54 -13.09 -6.17
CA VAL A 54 -1.99 -13.18 -6.37
C VAL A 54 -2.35 -13.59 -7.80
N LEU A 55 -1.69 -13.01 -8.80
CA LEU A 55 -2.03 -13.21 -10.22
C LEU A 55 -1.09 -14.16 -10.95
N TYR A 56 0.20 -14.17 -10.60
CA TYR A 56 1.24 -14.88 -11.35
C TYR A 56 1.81 -16.10 -10.63
N ASN A 57 1.33 -16.40 -9.42
CA ASN A 57 1.86 -17.48 -8.58
C ASN A 57 3.37 -17.39 -8.35
N TYR A 58 3.92 -16.17 -8.30
CA TYR A 58 5.32 -15.97 -7.96
C TYR A 58 5.57 -16.32 -6.49
N LYS A 59 6.72 -16.89 -6.21
CA LYS A 59 7.13 -17.25 -4.83
C LYS A 59 7.56 -16.04 -4.02
N SER A 60 7.90 -14.94 -4.69
CA SER A 60 8.37 -13.72 -4.06
C SER A 60 7.95 -12.48 -4.87
N THR A 61 7.66 -11.39 -4.17
CA THR A 61 7.44 -10.06 -4.78
C THR A 61 8.67 -9.56 -5.54
N ARG A 62 9.85 -10.14 -5.28
CA ARG A 62 11.12 -9.80 -5.98
C ARG A 62 11.09 -10.13 -7.47
N GLU A 63 10.21 -11.00 -7.91
CA GLU A 63 10.05 -11.40 -9.32
C GLU A 63 9.25 -10.39 -10.13
N VAL A 64 8.54 -9.47 -9.46
CA VAL A 64 7.73 -8.44 -10.12
C VAL A 64 8.62 -7.38 -10.74
N THR A 65 8.41 -7.11 -12.03
CA THR A 65 9.19 -6.12 -12.77
C THR A 65 8.53 -4.74 -12.76
N LEU A 66 9.32 -3.70 -13.03
CA LEU A 66 8.83 -2.34 -13.20
C LEU A 66 7.77 -2.26 -14.31
N ASN A 67 7.98 -2.98 -15.42
CA ASN A 67 7.03 -2.99 -16.53
C ASN A 67 5.70 -3.63 -16.14
N THR A 68 5.72 -4.74 -15.41
CA THR A 68 4.51 -5.38 -14.88
C THR A 68 3.72 -4.41 -14.02
N MET A 69 4.38 -3.70 -13.10
CA MET A 69 3.74 -2.68 -12.26
C MET A 69 3.11 -1.57 -13.09
N ILE A 70 3.79 -1.08 -14.12
CA ILE A 70 3.27 -0.03 -14.99
C ILE A 70 2.04 -0.50 -15.77
N GLU A 71 2.04 -1.70 -16.34
CA GLU A 71 0.93 -2.18 -17.16
C GLU A 71 -0.34 -2.42 -16.31
N HIS A 72 -0.22 -3.04 -15.13
CA HIS A 72 -1.35 -3.15 -14.21
C HIS A 72 -1.84 -1.78 -13.73
N SER A 73 -0.92 -0.86 -13.45
CA SER A 73 -1.27 0.50 -13.00
C SER A 73 -2.01 1.30 -14.06
N LYS A 74 -1.69 1.14 -15.34
CA LYS A 74 -2.46 1.75 -16.44
C LYS A 74 -3.92 1.25 -16.45
N SER A 75 -4.11 -0.06 -16.27
CA SER A 75 -5.45 -0.64 -16.16
C SER A 75 -6.21 -0.09 -14.96
N VAL A 76 -5.61 -0.10 -13.78
CA VAL A 76 -6.20 0.42 -12.53
C VAL A 76 -6.57 1.90 -12.67
N ARG A 77 -5.71 2.72 -13.30
CA ARG A 77 -5.96 4.16 -13.50
C ARG A 77 -7.27 4.42 -14.22
N MET A 78 -7.64 3.59 -15.18
CA MET A 78 -8.88 3.74 -15.94
C MET A 78 -10.14 3.54 -15.08
N GLY A 79 -10.03 2.84 -13.95
CA GLY A 79 -11.13 2.61 -13.00
C GLY A 79 -11.26 3.69 -11.92
N ILE A 80 -10.24 4.53 -11.71
CA ILE A 80 -10.19 5.49 -10.58
C ILE A 80 -10.58 6.90 -11.01
N LYS A 81 -11.53 7.49 -10.30
CA LYS A 81 -11.96 8.88 -10.48
C LYS A 81 -11.80 9.72 -9.20
N LYS A 82 -11.89 9.09 -8.02
CA LYS A 82 -11.97 9.77 -6.71
C LYS A 82 -10.79 9.42 -5.80
N SER A 83 -10.45 8.15 -5.68
CA SER A 83 -9.42 7.65 -4.77
C SER A 83 -8.02 8.09 -5.18
N LEU A 84 -7.10 8.13 -4.21
CA LEU A 84 -5.67 8.23 -4.49
C LEU A 84 -5.18 6.89 -5.02
N MET A 85 -4.42 6.93 -6.09
CA MET A 85 -3.76 5.77 -6.68
C MET A 85 -2.27 5.78 -6.33
N ILE A 86 -1.83 4.80 -5.56
CA ILE A 86 -0.43 4.63 -5.19
C ILE A 86 0.10 3.37 -5.86
N VAL A 87 1.34 3.42 -6.32
CA VAL A 87 2.01 2.30 -7.03
C VAL A 87 3.26 1.88 -6.28
N ASP A 88 3.39 0.58 -6.01
CA ASP A 88 4.62 0.04 -5.44
C ASP A 88 5.78 0.18 -6.42
N MET A 89 6.92 0.67 -5.93
CA MET A 89 8.19 0.51 -6.63
C MET A 89 8.69 -0.91 -6.35
N PRO A 90 8.82 -1.77 -7.38
CA PRO A 90 9.20 -3.15 -7.17
C PRO A 90 10.68 -3.28 -6.75
N HIS A 91 11.02 -4.43 -6.23
CA HIS A 91 12.38 -4.76 -5.80
C HIS A 91 13.43 -4.40 -6.84
N ASN A 92 14.59 -3.93 -6.41
CA ASN A 92 15.70 -3.50 -7.27
C ASN A 92 15.44 -2.29 -8.19
N THR A 93 14.37 -1.51 -7.97
CA THR A 93 14.10 -0.31 -8.78
C THR A 93 14.43 1.01 -8.07
N TYR A 94 14.90 0.94 -6.83
CA TYR A 94 15.23 2.12 -5.99
C TYR A 94 16.49 1.92 -5.12
N ARG A 95 17.48 1.19 -5.61
CA ARG A 95 18.75 0.92 -4.90
C ARG A 95 19.57 2.18 -4.63
N THR A 96 19.47 3.17 -5.51
CA THR A 96 20.09 4.49 -5.36
C THR A 96 19.08 5.60 -5.55
N PRO A 97 19.29 6.80 -4.98
CA PRO A 97 18.40 7.95 -5.19
C PRO A 97 18.20 8.30 -6.68
N LYS A 98 19.25 8.21 -7.49
CA LYS A 98 19.21 8.48 -8.94
C LYS A 98 18.35 7.46 -9.70
N GLU A 99 18.53 6.17 -9.40
CA GLU A 99 17.73 5.10 -9.99
C GLU A 99 16.27 5.22 -9.58
N ALA A 100 16.01 5.43 -8.30
CA ALA A 100 14.66 5.62 -7.77
C ALA A 100 13.94 6.80 -8.45
N LEU A 101 14.61 7.94 -8.59
CA LEU A 101 14.05 9.11 -9.24
C LEU A 101 13.69 8.84 -10.71
N LYS A 102 14.59 8.18 -11.44
CA LYS A 102 14.34 7.78 -12.85
C LYS A 102 13.08 6.89 -12.95
N ASN A 103 13.04 5.83 -12.13
CA ASN A 103 11.96 4.84 -12.19
C ASN A 103 10.63 5.41 -11.66
N ALA A 104 10.65 6.19 -10.59
CA ALA A 104 9.44 6.85 -10.06
C ALA A 104 8.86 7.85 -11.08
N LYS A 105 9.70 8.67 -11.74
CA LYS A 105 9.24 9.55 -12.82
C LYS A 105 8.60 8.77 -13.97
N GLN A 106 9.15 7.60 -14.32
CA GLN A 106 8.59 6.73 -15.35
C GLN A 106 7.20 6.20 -14.94
N ILE A 107 7.07 5.70 -13.70
CA ILE A 107 5.78 5.27 -13.14
C ILE A 107 4.78 6.42 -13.19
N MET A 108 5.09 7.57 -12.57
CA MET A 108 4.20 8.73 -12.51
C MET A 108 3.74 9.18 -13.90
N LYS A 109 4.67 9.27 -14.85
CA LYS A 109 4.37 9.71 -16.23
C LYS A 109 3.45 8.74 -16.96
N LYS A 110 3.73 7.43 -16.87
CA LYS A 110 3.01 6.40 -17.65
C LYS A 110 1.66 6.02 -17.03
N THR A 111 1.52 6.10 -15.71
CA THR A 111 0.35 5.60 -15.00
C THR A 111 -0.57 6.70 -14.47
N LYS A 112 -0.06 7.94 -14.38
CA LYS A 112 -0.77 9.07 -13.77
C LYS A 112 -1.20 8.78 -12.32
N CYS A 113 -0.41 7.98 -11.59
CA CYS A 113 -0.64 7.73 -10.17
C CYS A 113 -0.37 8.99 -9.33
N ASP A 114 -0.87 8.98 -8.11
CA ASP A 114 -0.78 10.11 -7.18
C ASP A 114 0.48 10.04 -6.29
N GLY A 115 1.17 8.88 -6.27
CA GLY A 115 2.41 8.67 -5.54
C GLY A 115 2.93 7.25 -5.68
N VAL A 116 4.08 6.98 -5.08
CA VAL A 116 4.75 5.67 -5.08
C VAL A 116 4.94 5.16 -3.66
N LYS A 117 5.04 3.83 -3.48
CA LYS A 117 5.38 3.22 -2.18
C LYS A 117 6.75 2.54 -2.25
N LEU A 118 7.54 2.69 -1.20
CA LEU A 118 8.87 2.09 -1.04
C LEU A 118 8.98 1.39 0.32
N GLU A 119 9.67 0.26 0.33
CA GLU A 119 9.95 -0.52 1.54
C GLU A 119 11.31 -0.17 2.14
N GLY A 120 11.34 0.04 3.45
CA GLY A 120 12.55 0.26 4.23
C GLY A 120 12.50 1.53 5.08
N GLY A 121 13.48 1.66 5.97
CA GLY A 121 13.63 2.79 6.89
C GLY A 121 14.88 3.62 6.57
N LYS A 122 15.82 3.68 7.53
CA LYS A 122 17.07 4.46 7.42
C LYS A 122 17.81 4.26 6.09
N LYS A 123 17.83 3.03 5.56
CA LYS A 123 18.56 2.70 4.31
C LYS A 123 18.06 3.44 3.09
N ILE A 124 16.76 3.82 3.06
CA ILE A 124 16.15 4.53 1.92
C ILE A 124 15.88 6.00 2.21
N TYR A 125 16.38 6.53 3.33
CA TYR A 125 16.14 7.92 3.75
C TYR A 125 16.50 8.93 2.64
N GLU A 126 17.70 8.86 2.08
CA GLU A 126 18.14 9.77 1.01
C GLU A 126 17.36 9.54 -0.30
N THR A 127 16.95 8.31 -0.56
CA THR A 127 16.09 7.97 -1.70
C THR A 127 14.72 8.66 -1.56
N VAL A 128 14.06 8.49 -0.43
CA VAL A 128 12.76 9.14 -0.15
C VAL A 128 12.88 10.64 -0.23
N LYS A 129 13.89 11.23 0.43
CA LYS A 129 14.15 12.68 0.41
C LYS A 129 14.34 13.21 -1.01
N THR A 130 15.06 12.46 -1.87
CA THR A 130 15.26 12.81 -3.28
C THR A 130 13.96 12.80 -4.05
N LEU A 131 13.11 11.78 -3.87
CA LEU A 131 11.80 11.70 -4.52
C LEU A 131 10.89 12.86 -4.09
N VAL A 132 10.78 13.11 -2.80
CA VAL A 132 9.94 14.18 -2.23
C VAL A 132 10.41 15.57 -2.71
N LYS A 133 11.73 15.82 -2.71
CA LYS A 133 12.32 17.07 -3.25
C LYS A 133 11.95 17.28 -4.72
N ASN A 134 11.79 16.20 -5.48
CA ASN A 134 11.35 16.24 -6.88
C ASN A 134 9.83 16.17 -7.04
N LYS A 135 9.06 16.49 -5.99
CA LYS A 135 7.58 16.54 -5.99
C LYS A 135 6.91 15.20 -6.32
N ILE A 136 7.57 14.09 -6.03
CA ILE A 136 6.99 12.75 -6.10
C ILE A 136 6.52 12.37 -4.70
N PRO A 137 5.21 12.23 -4.45
CA PRO A 137 4.71 11.81 -3.15
C PRO A 137 5.10 10.36 -2.85
N VAL A 138 5.56 10.13 -1.62
CA VAL A 138 6.03 8.82 -1.18
C VAL A 138 5.22 8.33 0.01
N MET A 139 4.73 7.10 -0.08
CA MET A 139 4.25 6.29 1.03
C MET A 139 5.40 5.40 1.51
N GLY A 140 5.74 5.46 2.79
CA GLY A 140 6.74 4.58 3.41
C GLY A 140 6.14 3.22 3.76
N HIS A 141 7.00 2.22 4.01
CA HIS A 141 6.58 0.90 4.46
C HIS A 141 7.61 0.32 5.44
N LEU A 142 7.15 0.01 6.65
CA LEU A 142 7.95 -0.56 7.75
C LEU A 142 7.28 -1.83 8.32
N GLY A 143 8.03 -2.54 9.13
CA GLY A 143 7.62 -3.81 9.71
C GLY A 143 8.12 -4.99 8.89
N LEU A 144 7.24 -5.90 8.51
CA LEU A 144 7.55 -6.94 7.52
C LEU A 144 7.74 -6.27 6.17
N LEU A 145 8.83 -6.60 5.50
CA LEU A 145 9.20 -6.06 4.19
C LEU A 145 9.30 -7.20 3.18
N PRO A 146 8.25 -7.52 2.43
CA PRO A 146 8.22 -8.66 1.50
C PRO A 146 9.33 -8.68 0.47
N GLN A 147 9.82 -7.51 0.06
CA GLN A 147 10.94 -7.40 -0.88
C GLN A 147 12.31 -7.76 -0.24
N SER A 148 12.42 -7.75 1.08
CA SER A 148 13.69 -7.95 1.80
C SER A 148 13.68 -9.16 2.73
N ASP A 149 12.56 -9.39 3.43
CA ASP A 149 12.44 -10.45 4.42
C ASP A 149 12.32 -11.84 3.74
N LYS A 150 13.06 -12.80 4.27
CA LYS A 150 13.01 -14.19 3.77
C LYS A 150 11.87 -15.01 4.39
N THR A 151 11.37 -14.58 5.55
CA THR A 151 10.36 -15.29 6.32
C THR A 151 9.28 -14.34 6.81
N PHE A 152 8.04 -14.81 6.75
CA PHE A 152 6.90 -14.08 7.28
C PHE A 152 6.91 -14.15 8.83
N LYS A 153 7.30 -13.06 9.48
CA LYS A 153 7.33 -12.96 10.95
C LYS A 153 6.83 -11.60 11.42
N PHE A 154 6.07 -11.61 12.51
CA PHE A 154 5.69 -10.37 13.20
C PHE A 154 6.93 -9.64 13.74
N LYS A 155 6.96 -8.34 13.55
CA LYS A 155 8.06 -7.44 13.89
C LYS A 155 7.77 -6.64 15.16
N GLY A 156 8.83 -6.26 15.86
CA GLY A 156 8.72 -5.37 17.03
C GLY A 156 8.43 -6.06 18.35
N LYS A 157 8.69 -7.36 18.45
CA LYS A 157 8.63 -8.08 19.74
C LYS A 157 9.87 -7.85 20.60
N LYS A 158 11.05 -7.75 19.97
CA LYS A 158 12.32 -7.50 20.66
C LYS A 158 12.59 -6.00 20.78
N LYS A 159 13.15 -5.57 21.91
CA LYS A 159 13.44 -4.15 22.18
C LYS A 159 14.22 -3.47 21.07
N LEU A 160 15.31 -4.07 20.60
CA LEU A 160 16.13 -3.50 19.54
C LEU A 160 15.35 -3.29 18.23
N GLU A 161 14.50 -4.24 17.84
CA GLU A 161 13.65 -4.15 16.65
C GLU A 161 12.57 -3.07 16.81
N ARG A 162 11.99 -2.93 18.01
CA ARG A 162 11.05 -1.85 18.35
C ARG A 162 11.70 -0.49 18.18
N ASP A 163 12.88 -0.30 18.77
CA ASP A 163 13.62 0.96 18.72
C ASP A 163 14.02 1.33 17.29
N HIS A 164 14.34 0.33 16.46
CA HIS A 164 14.63 0.54 15.03
C HIS A 164 13.39 0.98 14.27
N ILE A 165 12.25 0.28 14.39
CA ILE A 165 11.02 0.63 13.67
C ILE A 165 10.52 2.02 14.07
N LEU A 166 10.55 2.36 15.37
CA LEU A 166 10.15 3.68 15.85
C LEU A 166 11.05 4.78 15.27
N ARG A 167 12.36 4.58 15.32
CA ARG A 167 13.34 5.52 14.76
C ARG A 167 13.21 5.67 13.23
N ASP A 168 13.01 4.57 12.53
CA ASP A 168 12.83 4.57 11.10
C ASP A 168 11.54 5.28 10.67
N SER A 169 10.46 5.18 11.46
CA SER A 169 9.23 5.92 11.21
C SER A 169 9.42 7.43 11.28
N GLN A 170 10.18 7.89 12.27
CA GLN A 170 10.52 9.31 12.42
C GLN A 170 11.46 9.80 11.31
N LEU A 171 12.40 8.95 10.88
CA LEU A 171 13.29 9.28 9.75
C LEU A 171 12.51 9.38 8.43
N LEU A 172 11.58 8.47 8.16
CA LEU A 172 10.75 8.53 6.97
C LEU A 172 9.85 9.79 6.98
N GLU A 173 9.25 10.12 8.12
CA GLU A 173 8.50 11.37 8.26
C GLU A 173 9.39 12.59 7.97
N LYS A 174 10.60 12.65 8.55
CA LYS A 174 11.57 13.71 8.28
C LYS A 174 12.00 13.77 6.80
N ALA A 175 12.03 12.63 6.11
CA ALA A 175 12.29 12.59 4.67
C ALA A 175 11.11 13.10 3.82
N GLY A 176 9.92 13.24 4.41
CA GLY A 176 8.74 13.84 3.79
C GLY A 176 7.73 12.85 3.24
N VAL A 177 7.66 11.60 3.72
CA VAL A 177 6.57 10.69 3.35
C VAL A 177 5.22 11.26 3.78
N PHE A 178 4.16 10.99 3.01
CA PHE A 178 2.81 11.45 3.37
C PHE A 178 2.05 10.44 4.23
N SER A 179 2.48 9.20 4.30
CA SER A 179 1.95 8.13 5.16
C SER A 179 2.94 6.99 5.27
N ILE A 180 2.75 6.10 6.26
CA ILE A 180 3.59 4.91 6.47
C ILE A 180 2.71 3.69 6.64
N VAL A 181 2.94 2.65 5.82
CA VAL A 181 2.38 1.32 6.03
C VAL A 181 3.15 0.61 7.15
N LEU A 182 2.43 0.01 8.08
CA LEU A 182 2.97 -0.86 9.13
C LEU A 182 2.47 -2.28 8.89
N GLU A 183 3.34 -3.16 8.38
CA GLU A 183 2.98 -4.55 8.08
C GLU A 183 3.46 -5.49 9.17
N CYS A 184 2.53 -6.28 9.72
CA CYS A 184 2.81 -7.30 10.74
C CYS A 184 3.65 -6.77 11.91
N VAL A 185 3.35 -5.56 12.36
CA VAL A 185 4.00 -4.91 13.50
C VAL A 185 3.19 -5.21 14.77
N GLU A 186 3.90 -5.48 15.85
CA GLU A 186 3.30 -5.73 17.17
C GLU A 186 2.38 -4.56 17.56
N THR A 187 1.21 -4.88 18.15
CA THR A 187 0.11 -3.93 18.35
C THR A 187 0.51 -2.70 19.18
N SER A 188 1.25 -2.88 20.28
CA SER A 188 1.66 -1.77 21.14
C SER A 188 2.69 -0.87 20.45
N LEU A 189 3.57 -1.46 19.62
CA LEU A 189 4.53 -0.69 18.82
C LEU A 189 3.83 0.09 17.72
N ALA A 190 2.90 -0.53 16.99
CA ALA A 190 2.15 0.16 15.94
C ALA A 190 1.33 1.34 16.50
N LYS A 191 0.76 1.18 17.73
CA LYS A 191 0.13 2.28 18.46
C LYS A 191 1.14 3.38 18.78
N LEU A 192 2.30 3.02 19.32
CA LEU A 192 3.36 3.97 19.68
C LEU A 192 3.85 4.75 18.44
N VAL A 193 4.11 4.07 17.34
CA VAL A 193 4.49 4.73 16.07
C VAL A 193 3.42 5.72 15.64
N SER A 194 2.13 5.28 15.63
CA SER A 194 1.02 6.14 15.20
C SER A 194 0.88 7.40 16.06
N GLN A 195 1.25 7.34 17.33
CA GLN A 195 1.21 8.48 18.27
C GLN A 195 2.43 9.41 18.12
N ASN A 196 3.58 8.90 17.66
CA ASN A 196 4.85 9.63 17.62
C ASN A 196 5.16 10.30 16.28
N ILE A 197 4.35 10.07 15.24
CA ILE A 197 4.49 10.73 13.94
C ILE A 197 3.22 11.50 13.59
N THR A 198 3.35 12.52 12.75
CA THR A 198 2.22 13.39 12.35
C THR A 198 1.53 12.92 11.08
N VAL A 199 2.21 12.11 10.27
CA VAL A 199 1.62 11.51 9.07
C VAL A 199 0.79 10.27 9.42
N PRO A 200 -0.25 9.94 8.63
CA PRO A 200 -1.08 8.77 8.89
C PRO A 200 -0.32 7.45 8.81
N THR A 201 -0.64 6.52 9.70
CA THR A 201 -0.21 5.12 9.64
C THR A 201 -1.31 4.24 9.04
N ILE A 202 -0.93 3.33 8.16
CA ILE A 202 -1.83 2.37 7.50
C ILE A 202 -1.41 0.96 7.90
N GLY A 203 -2.23 0.27 8.69
CA GLY A 203 -1.90 -1.07 9.20
C GLY A 203 -2.33 -2.18 8.25
N ILE A 204 -1.51 -3.22 8.18
CA ILE A 204 -1.87 -4.53 7.65
C ILE A 204 -1.32 -5.59 8.59
N GLY A 205 -2.20 -6.37 9.22
CA GLY A 205 -1.80 -7.32 10.27
C GLY A 205 -1.04 -6.66 11.44
N ALA A 206 -1.30 -5.40 11.73
CA ALA A 206 -0.58 -4.64 12.75
C ALA A 206 -1.51 -4.25 13.91
N SER A 207 -2.26 -3.15 13.81
CA SER A 207 -3.05 -2.63 14.92
C SER A 207 -4.28 -1.84 14.49
N LYS A 208 -5.37 -1.99 15.24
CA LYS A 208 -6.56 -1.12 15.11
C LYS A 208 -6.29 0.36 15.47
N TYR A 209 -5.17 0.64 16.12
CA TYR A 209 -4.76 2.01 16.50
C TYR A 209 -4.06 2.76 15.35
N CYS A 210 -3.73 2.09 14.24
CA CYS A 210 -3.32 2.80 13.02
C CYS A 210 -4.46 3.69 12.51
N ASP A 211 -4.10 4.75 11.79
CA ASP A 211 -5.06 5.71 11.25
C ASP A 211 -5.88 5.12 10.10
N GLY A 212 -5.37 4.09 9.45
CA GLY A 212 -6.08 3.33 8.41
C GLY A 212 -5.68 1.86 8.39
N GLN A 213 -6.33 1.11 7.50
CA GLN A 213 -6.04 -0.31 7.23
C GLN A 213 -5.96 -0.53 5.73
N ILE A 214 -5.06 -1.44 5.33
CA ILE A 214 -4.97 -1.95 3.96
C ILE A 214 -5.02 -3.47 3.96
N LEU A 215 -5.68 -4.03 2.96
CA LEU A 215 -5.65 -5.47 2.67
C LEU A 215 -5.48 -5.70 1.16
N VAL A 216 -4.95 -6.88 0.83
CA VAL A 216 -5.06 -7.44 -0.51
C VAL A 216 -6.54 -7.71 -0.79
N PHE A 217 -7.08 -7.12 -1.86
CA PHE A 217 -8.50 -7.21 -2.17
C PHE A 217 -8.97 -8.67 -2.33
N ASP A 218 -8.18 -9.50 -3.01
CA ASP A 218 -8.48 -10.92 -3.23
C ASP A 218 -8.55 -11.72 -1.93
N ASP A 219 -7.79 -11.33 -0.91
CA ASP A 219 -7.88 -11.92 0.44
C ASP A 219 -9.18 -11.49 1.13
N LEU A 220 -9.54 -10.20 1.04
CA LEU A 220 -10.73 -9.64 1.67
C LEU A 220 -12.02 -10.31 1.17
N ILE A 221 -12.12 -10.57 -0.14
CA ILE A 221 -13.32 -11.16 -0.76
C ILE A 221 -13.30 -12.69 -0.80
N GLY A 222 -12.25 -13.34 -0.30
CA GLY A 222 -12.14 -14.80 -0.30
C GLY A 222 -11.92 -15.43 -1.67
N LEU A 223 -11.35 -14.68 -2.63
CA LEU A 223 -10.94 -15.22 -3.92
C LEU A 223 -9.60 -15.94 -3.81
N ASN A 224 -8.65 -15.39 -3.03
CA ASN A 224 -7.39 -16.05 -2.73
C ASN A 224 -7.63 -17.25 -1.78
N PRO A 225 -7.11 -18.45 -2.08
CA PRO A 225 -7.26 -19.62 -1.21
C PRO A 225 -6.48 -19.52 0.10
N MET A 226 -5.47 -18.66 0.19
CA MET A 226 -4.64 -18.52 1.37
C MET A 226 -5.44 -17.96 2.56
N ASN A 227 -5.10 -18.47 3.76
CA ASN A 227 -5.72 -18.05 5.03
C ASN A 227 -4.66 -17.43 5.94
N TYR A 228 -4.52 -16.11 5.87
CA TYR A 228 -3.67 -15.37 6.79
C TYR A 228 -4.44 -15.08 8.09
N LYS A 229 -3.84 -15.34 9.25
CA LYS A 229 -4.48 -15.18 10.57
C LYS A 229 -5.01 -13.76 10.86
N PHE A 230 -4.43 -12.75 10.24
CA PHE A 230 -4.84 -11.35 10.43
C PHE A 230 -5.89 -10.88 9.43
N VAL A 231 -6.24 -11.70 8.44
CA VAL A 231 -7.24 -11.36 7.42
C VAL A 231 -8.61 -11.90 7.83
N LYS A 232 -9.57 -11.00 7.99
CA LYS A 232 -10.99 -11.36 8.02
C LYS A 232 -11.51 -11.35 6.59
N LYS A 233 -12.02 -12.49 6.12
CA LYS A 233 -12.74 -12.57 4.85
C LYS A 233 -14.15 -12.02 5.04
N TYR A 234 -14.59 -11.20 4.12
CA TYR A 234 -15.94 -10.57 4.13
C TYR A 234 -16.87 -11.20 3.10
N ALA A 235 -16.38 -12.03 2.20
CA ALA A 235 -17.11 -12.78 1.21
C ALA A 235 -16.40 -14.11 0.90
N ASN A 236 -17.03 -14.95 0.08
CA ASN A 236 -16.45 -16.19 -0.43
C ASN A 236 -16.65 -16.29 -1.95
N ILE A 237 -16.09 -15.29 -2.64
CA ILE A 237 -16.26 -15.16 -4.10
C ILE A 237 -15.75 -16.37 -4.87
N ARG A 238 -14.80 -17.11 -4.33
CA ARG A 238 -14.32 -18.35 -4.95
C ARG A 238 -15.46 -19.37 -5.10
N ASN A 239 -16.32 -19.53 -4.09
CA ASN A 239 -17.47 -20.43 -4.17
C ASN A 239 -18.54 -19.88 -5.12
N ASP A 240 -18.82 -18.58 -5.06
CA ASP A 240 -19.83 -17.94 -5.92
C ASP A 240 -19.46 -18.07 -7.41
N ILE A 241 -18.16 -17.91 -7.74
CA ILE A 241 -17.67 -18.15 -9.10
C ILE A 241 -17.84 -19.62 -9.49
N SER A 242 -17.49 -20.56 -8.60
CA SER A 242 -17.61 -22.00 -8.87
C SER A 242 -19.05 -22.38 -9.13
N GLU A 243 -19.99 -21.88 -8.32
CA GLU A 243 -21.44 -22.11 -8.48
C GLU A 243 -21.96 -21.52 -9.80
N ALA A 244 -21.60 -20.27 -10.11
CA ALA A 244 -22.00 -19.63 -11.35
C ALA A 244 -21.54 -20.41 -12.59
N VAL A 245 -20.28 -20.89 -12.58
CA VAL A 245 -19.74 -21.71 -13.69
C VAL A 245 -20.42 -23.08 -13.77
N SER A 246 -20.72 -23.70 -12.63
CA SER A 246 -21.43 -25.00 -12.59
C SER A 246 -22.87 -24.91 -13.13
N ASN A 247 -23.51 -23.75 -12.94
CA ASN A 247 -24.88 -23.51 -13.42
C ASN A 247 -24.94 -23.18 -14.91
N TYR A 248 -23.84 -22.71 -15.51
CA TYR A 248 -23.69 -22.48 -16.95
C TYR A 248 -23.53 -23.78 -17.71
#